data_a75767c2a995606a305c8f2c91974d54
#
_entry.id   a75767c2a995606a305c8f2c91974d54
#
_cell.length_a   1.000
_cell.length_b   1.000
_cell.length_c   1.000
_cell.angle_alpha   90.00
_cell.angle_beta   90.00
_cell.angle_gamma   90.00
#
_symmetry.space_group_name_H-M   'P 1'
#
loop_
_entity.id
_entity.type
_entity.pdbx_description
1 polymer ?
#
loop_
_entity_poly.entity_id
_entity_poly.type
_entity_poly.pdbx_seq_one_letter_code
_entity_poly.pdbx_strand_id
1 'polypeptide(L)'
;MEDLFRAADGPAEVIARIRRAGPRPWEHLDPDIRSLGVAKLRLAGVYDDRQDGYFMLRTRIPGGRLRAEQAEVIAGIARDFAVRPPGEEGPDRFLELTTRQDVQLHWIRFEALPEIWRRYASVGLETAQACGDTLRNFTSCPVDGLDPAALLEAGPPIGALAQLARFESTLTARLPRKFKVAVSGCSTDCVQARLHDLAFTPARRGTELGFNVHAGGGLSDSPRLASRLDLFVPPWRVVDVVRAALELYAEVGDYQHKAVNRFRVLVHGLGPAATTAELARRLPLRLPPAGDDLSTWRFEDHLGVHADRRGRSWVGLCVPLGRLEWADLAELARLAREHGDGGLRITQRQNVILSGVGDRDRVLAEPVLERFSPSPDPFSRAVLACTSAPFCKFAILDVKTCGAELIEYLRGHVPEARWPELDGLRLHLSGCKASCAQVQAAHVGLRAAMARDERGYRPAFDVAIGGDVGVGRLARWAAPEVPVDRVYRWLANALSAGLTDPEAAAERLGAGPEEE
;
A
#
# COMPACT_ATOMS: atom_id res chain seq x y z
N MET A 1 19.18 6.26 28.89
CA MET A 1 18.40 6.42 27.64
C MET A 1 19.24 6.83 26.44
N GLU A 2 20.31 7.61 26.61
CA GLU A 2 21.26 7.86 25.50
C GLU A 2 21.72 6.59 24.82
N ASP A 3 22.05 5.53 25.61
CA ASP A 3 22.45 4.23 25.06
C ASP A 3 21.34 3.51 24.32
N LEU A 4 20.06 3.85 24.57
CA LEU A 4 18.91 3.24 23.94
C LEU A 4 18.89 3.47 22.42
N PHE A 5 19.24 4.68 21.99
CA PHE A 5 19.20 5.08 20.60
C PHE A 5 20.57 5.13 19.92
N ARG A 6 21.68 5.32 20.68
CA ARG A 6 23.02 5.41 20.11
C ARG A 6 23.58 4.07 19.60
N ALA A 7 23.25 2.97 20.27
CA ALA A 7 23.82 1.64 19.98
C ALA A 7 22.82 0.62 19.42
N ALA A 8 21.68 1.04 18.90
CA ALA A 8 20.70 0.10 18.37
C ALA A 8 21.10 -0.45 17.01
N ASP A 9 21.28 -1.75 16.91
CA ASP A 9 21.82 -2.41 15.73
C ASP A 9 20.77 -2.93 14.76
N GLY A 10 19.54 -3.15 15.17
CA GLY A 10 18.47 -3.63 14.30
C GLY A 10 17.08 -3.41 14.90
N PRO A 11 16.02 -3.70 14.12
CA PRO A 11 14.63 -3.43 14.53
C PRO A 11 14.24 -4.20 15.81
N ALA A 12 14.65 -5.45 15.95
CA ALA A 12 14.37 -6.26 17.15
C ALA A 12 15.04 -5.69 18.40
N GLU A 13 16.27 -5.19 18.28
CA GLU A 13 16.99 -4.59 19.39
C GLU A 13 16.37 -3.26 19.82
N VAL A 14 15.94 -2.41 18.87
CA VAL A 14 15.18 -1.17 19.18
C VAL A 14 13.94 -1.50 20.01
N ILE A 15 13.14 -2.46 19.55
CA ILE A 15 11.92 -2.90 20.24
C ILE A 15 12.25 -3.46 21.63
N ALA A 16 13.27 -4.32 21.75
CA ALA A 16 13.66 -4.92 23.02
C ALA A 16 14.12 -3.87 24.03
N ARG A 17 14.91 -2.88 23.61
CA ARG A 17 15.38 -1.80 24.48
C ARG A 17 14.26 -0.91 24.99
N ILE A 18 13.31 -0.54 24.11
CA ILE A 18 12.15 0.26 24.50
C ILE A 18 11.28 -0.52 25.48
N ARG A 19 11.06 -1.83 25.25
CA ARG A 19 10.32 -2.70 26.19
C ARG A 19 10.99 -2.74 27.57
N ARG A 20 12.32 -2.90 27.63
CA ARG A 20 13.06 -2.92 28.91
C ARG A 20 13.05 -1.57 29.63
N ALA A 21 13.06 -0.47 28.88
CA ALA A 21 13.00 0.87 29.46
C ALA A 21 11.63 1.20 30.09
N GLY A 22 10.59 0.44 29.71
CA GLY A 22 9.22 0.65 30.16
C GLY A 22 8.56 1.91 29.59
N PRO A 23 7.33 2.21 30.01
CA PRO A 23 6.57 3.37 29.53
C PRO A 23 7.22 4.67 30.04
N ARG A 24 7.61 5.54 29.12
CA ARG A 24 8.21 6.85 29.42
C ARG A 24 7.67 7.87 28.43
N PRO A 25 7.21 9.05 28.90
CA PRO A 25 6.75 10.14 28.03
C PRO A 25 7.85 10.61 27.10
N TRP A 26 7.50 10.80 25.82
CA TRP A 26 8.40 11.28 24.77
C TRP A 26 8.93 12.68 25.04
N GLU A 27 8.09 13.54 25.60
CA GLU A 27 8.36 14.93 25.90
C GLU A 27 9.47 15.11 26.96
N HIS A 28 9.65 14.11 27.80
CA HIS A 28 10.69 14.12 28.86
C HIS A 28 12.07 13.69 28.35
N LEU A 29 12.19 13.31 27.07
CA LEU A 29 13.45 12.98 26.44
C LEU A 29 14.17 14.26 25.97
N ASP A 30 15.50 14.25 26.11
CA ASP A 30 16.36 15.27 25.52
C ASP A 30 16.11 15.42 24.01
N PRO A 31 16.10 16.66 23.43
CA PRO A 31 15.85 16.87 22.00
C PRO A 31 16.80 16.11 21.08
N ASP A 32 18.08 15.99 21.42
CA ASP A 32 19.06 15.25 20.62
C ASP A 32 18.76 13.75 20.63
N ILE A 33 18.33 13.21 21.78
CA ILE A 33 17.89 11.83 21.92
C ILE A 33 16.59 11.59 21.14
N ARG A 34 15.65 12.54 21.14
CA ARG A 34 14.42 12.45 20.34
C ARG A 34 14.73 12.39 18.84
N SER A 35 15.66 13.23 18.37
CA SER A 35 16.08 13.22 16.96
C SER A 35 16.69 11.89 16.52
N LEU A 36 17.59 11.30 17.33
CA LEU A 36 18.13 9.96 17.10
C LEU A 36 17.06 8.89 17.17
N GLY A 37 16.13 9.02 18.13
CA GLY A 37 15.01 8.11 18.32
C GLY A 37 14.11 7.99 17.12
N VAL A 38 13.71 9.10 16.50
CA VAL A 38 12.86 9.11 15.30
C VAL A 38 13.43 8.25 14.17
N ALA A 39 14.73 8.35 13.90
CA ALA A 39 15.38 7.55 12.86
C ALA A 39 15.37 6.05 13.19
N LYS A 40 15.60 5.68 14.45
CA LYS A 40 15.63 4.28 14.93
C LYS A 40 14.23 3.68 15.03
N LEU A 41 13.25 4.45 15.50
CA LEU A 41 11.86 4.02 15.61
C LEU A 41 11.28 3.59 14.25
N ARG A 42 11.73 4.17 13.14
CA ARG A 42 11.33 3.75 11.80
C ARG A 42 11.67 2.30 11.50
N LEU A 43 12.76 1.77 12.04
CA LEU A 43 13.11 0.35 11.91
C LEU A 43 12.12 -0.55 12.66
N ALA A 44 11.56 -0.05 13.76
CA ALA A 44 10.55 -0.73 14.55
C ALA A 44 9.10 -0.51 14.04
N GLY A 45 8.92 0.10 12.87
CA GLY A 45 7.59 0.34 12.27
C GLY A 45 6.87 1.57 12.81
N VAL A 46 7.56 2.43 13.56
CA VAL A 46 7.00 3.65 14.16
C VAL A 46 7.50 4.88 13.40
N TYR A 47 6.59 5.78 13.07
CA TYR A 47 6.89 7.04 12.36
C TYR A 47 6.30 8.21 13.13
N ASP A 48 6.99 9.33 13.18
CA ASP A 48 6.48 10.54 13.79
C ASP A 48 5.29 11.10 13.01
N ASP A 49 4.16 11.32 13.68
CA ASP A 49 3.01 12.04 13.17
C ASP A 49 3.28 13.56 13.14
N ARG A 50 2.35 14.36 12.62
CA ARG A 50 2.50 15.81 12.54
C ARG A 50 2.55 16.45 13.93
N GLN A 51 1.79 15.92 14.87
CA GLN A 51 1.76 16.35 16.26
C GLN A 51 2.98 15.82 17.03
N ASP A 52 3.68 16.67 17.76
CA ASP A 52 4.84 16.25 18.57
C ASP A 52 4.40 15.30 19.70
N GLY A 53 5.19 14.25 19.92
CA GLY A 53 4.89 13.21 20.91
C GLY A 53 3.89 12.14 20.44
N TYR A 54 3.35 12.28 19.23
CA TYR A 54 2.44 11.29 18.64
C TYR A 54 3.06 10.60 17.42
N PHE A 55 2.69 9.34 17.23
CA PHE A 55 3.33 8.47 16.25
C PHE A 55 2.31 7.66 15.45
N MET A 56 2.62 7.45 14.19
CA MET A 56 2.04 6.39 13.38
C MET A 56 2.74 5.06 13.70
N LEU A 57 1.96 4.03 13.97
CA LEU A 57 2.44 2.65 14.06
C LEU A 57 1.95 1.86 12.85
N ARG A 58 2.84 1.19 12.13
CA ARG A 58 2.48 0.32 11.02
C ARG A 58 2.69 -1.14 11.38
N THR A 59 1.62 -1.93 11.27
CA THR A 59 1.65 -3.38 11.44
C THR A 59 1.98 -4.03 10.12
N ARG A 60 3.02 -4.87 10.11
CA ARG A 60 3.43 -5.63 8.93
C ARG A 60 2.55 -6.85 8.76
N ILE A 61 1.88 -6.96 7.59
CA ILE A 61 0.96 -8.06 7.29
C ILE A 61 1.35 -8.68 5.95
N PRO A 62 2.23 -9.71 5.95
CA PRO A 62 2.71 -10.33 4.72
C PRO A 62 1.57 -10.85 3.84
N GLY A 63 1.53 -10.37 2.57
CA GLY A 63 0.47 -10.69 1.63
C GLY A 63 -0.94 -10.24 2.05
N GLY A 64 -1.06 -9.35 3.04
CA GLY A 64 -2.34 -8.86 3.54
C GLY A 64 -3.17 -9.87 4.32
N ARG A 65 -2.57 -10.99 4.75
CA ARG A 65 -3.30 -12.10 5.41
C ARG A 65 -3.39 -11.88 6.90
N LEU A 66 -4.61 -11.76 7.42
CA LEU A 66 -4.93 -11.64 8.85
C LEU A 66 -5.80 -12.81 9.29
N ARG A 67 -5.59 -13.27 10.53
CA ARG A 67 -6.56 -14.10 11.25
C ARG A 67 -7.50 -13.20 12.07
N ALA A 68 -8.71 -13.68 12.35
CA ALA A 68 -9.70 -12.95 13.14
C ALA A 68 -9.13 -12.48 14.49
N GLU A 69 -8.42 -13.35 15.21
CA GLU A 69 -7.76 -13.02 16.50
C GLU A 69 -6.73 -11.89 16.36
N GLN A 70 -6.01 -11.83 15.24
CA GLN A 70 -5.05 -10.75 14.95
C GLN A 70 -5.78 -9.43 14.70
N ALA A 71 -6.87 -9.48 13.93
CA ALA A 71 -7.71 -8.31 13.66
C ALA A 71 -8.35 -7.75 14.94
N GLU A 72 -8.81 -8.62 15.85
CA GLU A 72 -9.34 -8.24 17.16
C GLU A 72 -8.28 -7.54 18.04
N VAL A 73 -7.06 -8.05 18.04
CA VAL A 73 -5.95 -7.41 18.78
C VAL A 73 -5.63 -6.05 18.18
N ILE A 74 -5.61 -5.90 16.84
CA ILE A 74 -5.42 -4.59 16.19
C ILE A 74 -6.56 -3.64 16.57
N ALA A 75 -7.81 -4.09 16.51
CA ALA A 75 -8.98 -3.30 16.89
C ALA A 75 -8.92 -2.85 18.36
N GLY A 76 -8.56 -3.76 19.27
CA GLY A 76 -8.37 -3.44 20.67
C GLY A 76 -7.27 -2.42 20.94
N ILE A 77 -6.16 -2.50 20.17
CA ILE A 77 -5.08 -1.51 20.25
C ILE A 77 -5.55 -0.14 19.71
N ALA A 78 -6.29 -0.12 18.60
CA ALA A 78 -6.85 1.12 18.07
C ALA A 78 -7.79 1.79 19.08
N ARG A 79 -8.69 1.00 19.72
CA ARG A 79 -9.60 1.47 20.76
C ARG A 79 -8.86 2.09 21.95
N ASP A 80 -7.81 1.44 22.41
CA ASP A 80 -7.15 1.79 23.67
C ASP A 80 -6.07 2.87 23.48
N PHE A 81 -5.42 2.95 22.33
CA PHE A 81 -4.22 3.76 22.15
C PHE A 81 -4.24 4.72 20.95
N ALA A 82 -5.07 4.53 19.91
CA ALA A 82 -5.15 5.44 18.77
C ALA A 82 -6.12 6.59 19.07
N VAL A 83 -5.85 7.32 20.16
CA VAL A 83 -6.75 8.33 20.70
C VAL A 83 -6.39 9.71 20.15
N ARG A 84 -7.41 10.41 19.63
CA ARG A 84 -7.24 11.75 19.09
C ARG A 84 -6.72 12.72 20.15
N PRO A 85 -5.66 13.52 19.85
CA PRO A 85 -5.14 14.51 20.77
C PRO A 85 -6.18 15.60 21.07
N PRO A 86 -6.18 16.17 22.29
CA PRO A 86 -7.04 17.31 22.61
C PRO A 86 -6.80 18.49 21.66
N GLY A 87 -7.88 19.07 21.14
CA GLY A 87 -7.85 20.21 20.22
C GLY A 87 -7.59 19.87 18.75
N GLU A 88 -7.31 18.60 18.43
CA GLU A 88 -7.20 18.15 17.05
C GLU A 88 -8.56 17.75 16.47
N GLU A 89 -8.72 17.96 15.16
CA GLU A 89 -9.87 17.50 14.40
C GLU A 89 -9.53 16.19 13.67
N GLY A 90 -10.57 15.42 13.30
CA GLY A 90 -10.43 14.18 12.56
C GLY A 90 -11.00 12.97 13.28
N PRO A 91 -10.79 11.76 12.72
CA PRO A 91 -11.34 10.54 13.27
C PRO A 91 -10.68 10.16 14.61
N ASP A 92 -11.43 9.50 15.50
CA ASP A 92 -10.94 8.98 16.78
C ASP A 92 -10.94 7.45 16.77
N ARG A 93 -9.92 6.82 17.35
CA ARG A 93 -9.83 5.36 17.54
C ARG A 93 -10.04 4.57 16.25
N PHE A 94 -9.38 4.97 15.21
CA PHE A 94 -9.49 4.40 13.87
C PHE A 94 -8.19 3.71 13.44
N LEU A 95 -8.28 3.04 12.31
CA LEU A 95 -7.14 2.44 11.62
C LEU A 95 -7.24 2.67 10.12
N GLU A 96 -6.13 2.58 9.43
CA GLU A 96 -6.04 2.75 7.98
C GLU A 96 -5.41 1.54 7.31
N LEU A 97 -6.06 1.07 6.27
CA LEU A 97 -5.53 0.08 5.35
C LEU A 97 -4.61 0.77 4.34
N THR A 98 -3.54 0.10 3.94
CA THR A 98 -2.57 0.68 3.02
C THR A 98 -2.56 0.00 1.66
N THR A 99 -2.09 0.72 0.63
CA THR A 99 -1.84 0.16 -0.72
C THR A 99 -0.76 -0.95 -0.74
N ARG A 100 -0.19 -1.28 0.41
CA ARG A 100 0.77 -2.37 0.60
C ARG A 100 0.26 -3.46 1.53
N GLN A 101 -1.06 -3.51 1.72
CA GLN A 101 -1.72 -4.53 2.54
C GLN A 101 -1.30 -4.52 4.01
N ASP A 102 -0.85 -3.37 4.51
CA ASP A 102 -0.54 -3.14 5.93
C ASP A 102 -1.69 -2.42 6.63
N VAL A 103 -1.67 -2.42 7.97
CA VAL A 103 -2.52 -1.56 8.81
C VAL A 103 -1.68 -0.45 9.43
N GLN A 104 -2.23 0.76 9.47
CA GLN A 104 -1.65 1.90 10.21
C GLN A 104 -2.59 2.33 11.32
N LEU A 105 -1.99 2.63 12.47
CA LEU A 105 -2.60 3.32 13.60
C LEU A 105 -1.92 4.67 13.75
N HIS A 106 -2.69 5.69 14.11
CA HIS A 106 -2.18 7.05 14.28
C HIS A 106 -2.40 7.54 15.70
N TRP A 107 -1.74 8.63 16.04
CA TRP A 107 -1.81 9.26 17.36
C TRP A 107 -1.42 8.34 18.52
N ILE A 108 -0.55 7.39 18.23
CA ILE A 108 0.01 6.51 19.27
C ILE A 108 1.02 7.28 20.11
N ARG A 109 0.87 7.23 21.43
CA ARG A 109 1.85 7.79 22.36
C ARG A 109 3.04 6.86 22.52
N PHE A 110 4.24 7.43 22.67
CA PHE A 110 5.48 6.64 22.78
C PHE A 110 5.45 5.63 23.96
N GLU A 111 4.91 6.06 25.08
CA GLU A 111 4.77 5.24 26.29
C GLU A 111 3.83 4.03 26.11
N ALA A 112 2.97 4.03 25.11
CA ALA A 112 2.08 2.90 24.81
C ALA A 112 2.80 1.77 24.02
N LEU A 113 3.91 2.06 23.36
CA LEU A 113 4.60 1.10 22.48
C LEU A 113 4.96 -0.22 23.16
N PRO A 114 5.49 -0.27 24.41
CA PRO A 114 5.80 -1.54 25.08
C PRO A 114 4.58 -2.47 25.21
N GLU A 115 3.42 -1.92 25.60
CA GLU A 115 2.18 -2.69 25.75
C GLU A 115 1.63 -3.12 24.39
N ILE A 116 1.64 -2.25 23.39
CA ILE A 116 1.19 -2.57 22.03
C ILE A 116 2.02 -3.74 21.46
N TRP A 117 3.34 -3.68 21.57
CA TRP A 117 4.20 -4.77 21.09
C TRP A 117 4.04 -6.06 21.88
N ARG A 118 3.66 -5.99 23.16
CA ARG A 118 3.32 -7.16 23.96
C ARG A 118 2.06 -7.83 23.42
N ARG A 119 1.00 -7.06 23.13
CA ARG A 119 -0.26 -7.56 22.55
C ARG A 119 -0.02 -8.11 21.14
N TYR A 120 0.77 -7.45 20.31
CA TYR A 120 1.10 -7.96 18.98
C TYR A 120 1.85 -9.29 19.04
N ALA A 121 2.81 -9.42 19.95
CA ALA A 121 3.57 -10.65 20.11
C ALA A 121 2.70 -11.85 20.51
N SER A 122 1.61 -11.64 21.30
CA SER A 122 0.71 -12.73 21.74
C SER A 122 -0.04 -13.39 20.59
N VAL A 123 -0.20 -12.69 19.43
CA VAL A 123 -0.87 -13.21 18.24
C VAL A 123 0.06 -13.34 17.03
N GLY A 124 1.38 -13.17 17.24
CA GLY A 124 2.39 -13.29 16.19
C GLY A 124 2.39 -12.15 15.16
N LEU A 125 1.91 -10.96 15.54
CA LEU A 125 2.04 -9.74 14.76
C LEU A 125 3.33 -9.01 15.11
N GLU A 126 3.86 -8.25 14.15
CA GLU A 126 5.05 -7.44 14.30
C GLU A 126 4.98 -6.13 13.53
N THR A 127 5.79 -5.16 13.95
CA THR A 127 5.93 -3.86 13.29
C THR A 127 7.34 -3.66 12.71
N ALA A 128 8.25 -4.57 13.00
CA ALA A 128 9.62 -4.52 12.55
C ALA A 128 9.71 -4.38 11.02
N GLN A 129 10.55 -3.44 10.55
CA GLN A 129 10.77 -3.15 9.13
C GLN A 129 9.53 -2.72 8.32
N ALA A 130 8.39 -2.46 8.96
CA ALA A 130 7.23 -1.91 8.26
C ALA A 130 7.49 -0.47 7.76
N CYS A 131 8.48 0.22 8.31
CA CYS A 131 8.91 1.57 7.94
C CYS A 131 10.42 1.64 7.66
N GLY A 132 10.93 2.84 7.33
CA GLY A 132 12.37 3.09 7.15
C GLY A 132 12.94 2.61 5.81
N ASP A 133 14.26 2.61 5.76
CA ASP A 133 15.03 2.18 4.59
C ASP A 133 15.39 0.69 4.73
N THR A 134 14.35 -0.14 4.58
CA THR A 134 14.35 -1.57 4.88
C THR A 134 13.64 -2.35 3.77
N LEU A 135 13.74 -3.68 3.82
CA LEU A 135 12.87 -4.60 3.10
C LEU A 135 11.45 -4.48 3.67
N ARG A 136 10.57 -3.86 2.89
CA ARG A 136 9.18 -3.54 3.30
C ARG A 136 8.29 -4.76 3.24
N ASN A 137 7.02 -4.59 3.65
CA ASN A 137 6.02 -5.65 3.52
C ASN A 137 5.95 -6.18 2.09
N PHE A 138 5.56 -7.46 1.98
CA PHE A 138 5.41 -8.17 0.71
C PHE A 138 3.97 -8.08 0.25
N THR A 139 3.75 -7.57 -0.98
CA THR A 139 2.42 -7.54 -1.59
C THR A 139 2.16 -8.82 -2.36
N SER A 140 0.93 -9.33 -2.25
CA SER A 140 0.49 -10.51 -2.98
C SER A 140 -0.97 -10.37 -3.42
N CYS A 141 -1.43 -11.24 -4.32
CA CYS A 141 -2.85 -11.32 -4.63
C CYS A 141 -3.64 -11.60 -3.34
N PRO A 142 -4.65 -10.79 -2.99
CA PRO A 142 -5.37 -10.98 -1.73
C PRO A 142 -6.20 -12.27 -1.71
N VAL A 143 -6.57 -12.81 -2.88
CA VAL A 143 -7.29 -14.08 -3.02
C VAL A 143 -6.37 -15.27 -3.33
N ASP A 144 -5.05 -15.10 -3.12
CA ASP A 144 -4.10 -16.20 -3.26
C ASP A 144 -4.46 -17.38 -2.36
N GLY A 145 -4.54 -18.58 -2.95
CA GLY A 145 -5.02 -19.79 -2.29
C GLY A 145 -6.55 -19.92 -2.17
N LEU A 146 -7.31 -18.90 -2.59
CA LEU A 146 -8.79 -18.92 -2.63
C LEU A 146 -9.32 -19.06 -4.05
N ASP A 147 -8.78 -18.28 -4.99
CA ASP A 147 -9.24 -18.22 -6.38
C ASP A 147 -8.97 -19.52 -7.12
N PRO A 148 -10.04 -20.18 -7.67
CA PRO A 148 -9.87 -21.38 -8.50
C PRO A 148 -9.02 -21.15 -9.76
N ALA A 149 -8.99 -19.93 -10.28
CA ALA A 149 -8.26 -19.56 -11.50
C ALA A 149 -6.77 -19.20 -11.25
N ALA A 150 -6.30 -19.22 -9.99
CA ALA A 150 -4.91 -18.93 -9.70
C ALA A 150 -3.96 -19.98 -10.31
N LEU A 151 -2.89 -19.51 -10.94
CA LEU A 151 -1.90 -20.32 -11.64
C LEU A 151 -0.85 -20.90 -10.70
N LEU A 152 -0.45 -20.12 -9.69
CA LEU A 152 0.56 -20.44 -8.69
C LEU A 152 0.12 -19.95 -7.31
N GLU A 153 0.66 -20.54 -6.26
CA GLU A 153 0.49 -20.06 -4.91
C GLU A 153 1.65 -19.13 -4.53
N ALA A 154 1.32 -17.88 -4.18
CA ALA A 154 2.31 -16.89 -3.70
C ALA A 154 2.54 -17.00 -2.18
N GLY A 155 1.67 -17.68 -1.45
CA GLY A 155 1.76 -17.82 0.01
C GLY A 155 3.08 -18.40 0.51
N PRO A 156 3.56 -19.56 0.00
CA PRO A 156 4.84 -20.11 0.42
C PRO A 156 6.03 -19.17 0.20
N PRO A 157 6.25 -18.55 -0.98
CA PRO A 157 7.27 -17.53 -1.16
C PRO A 157 7.14 -16.35 -0.21
N ILE A 158 5.94 -15.82 0.01
CA ILE A 158 5.68 -14.70 0.95
C ILE A 158 6.07 -15.10 2.38
N GLY A 159 5.73 -16.30 2.82
CA GLY A 159 6.12 -16.83 4.12
C GLY A 159 7.64 -16.91 4.27
N ALA A 160 8.33 -17.42 3.27
CA ALA A 160 9.79 -17.52 3.26
C ALA A 160 10.46 -16.12 3.26
N LEU A 161 9.91 -15.15 2.52
CA LEU A 161 10.36 -13.75 2.55
C LEU A 161 10.14 -13.09 3.92
N ALA A 162 9.05 -13.41 4.61
CA ALA A 162 8.82 -12.92 5.98
C ALA A 162 9.89 -13.47 6.94
N GLN A 163 10.29 -14.74 6.79
CA GLN A 163 11.38 -15.33 7.56
C GLN A 163 12.74 -14.65 7.24
N LEU A 164 13.05 -14.43 5.95
CA LEU A 164 14.26 -13.67 5.55
C LEU A 164 14.32 -12.32 6.27
N ALA A 165 13.23 -11.55 6.22
CA ALA A 165 13.17 -10.24 6.86
C ALA A 165 13.35 -10.32 8.39
N ARG A 166 12.83 -11.36 9.03
CA ARG A 166 12.88 -11.54 10.47
C ARG A 166 14.25 -11.95 10.95
N PHE A 167 14.92 -12.86 10.25
CA PHE A 167 16.17 -13.47 10.72
C PHE A 167 17.42 -12.86 10.11
N GLU A 168 17.34 -12.19 8.96
CA GLU A 168 18.49 -11.56 8.31
C GLU A 168 18.41 -10.03 8.34
N SER A 169 18.14 -9.46 9.53
CA SER A 169 17.97 -8.02 9.70
C SER A 169 19.23 -7.20 9.38
N THR A 170 20.42 -7.77 9.45
CA THR A 170 21.68 -7.13 9.02
C THR A 170 21.67 -6.77 7.55
N LEU A 171 21.07 -7.60 6.69
CA LEU A 171 20.88 -7.34 5.27
C LEU A 171 19.62 -6.51 5.02
N THR A 172 18.50 -6.89 5.65
CA THR A 172 17.17 -6.39 5.26
C THR A 172 16.79 -5.04 5.88
N ALA A 173 17.46 -4.62 6.97
CA ALA A 173 17.16 -3.38 7.69
C ALA A 173 18.17 -2.25 7.48
N ARG A 174 19.17 -2.42 6.62
CA ARG A 174 20.24 -1.45 6.35
C ARG A 174 20.44 -1.24 4.84
N LEU A 175 19.36 -0.88 4.15
CA LEU A 175 19.40 -0.64 2.71
C LEU A 175 19.60 0.86 2.42
N PRO A 176 20.13 1.23 1.24
CA PRO A 176 20.23 2.64 0.84
C PRO A 176 18.89 3.37 0.89
N ARG A 177 17.81 2.65 0.54
CA ARG A 177 16.43 3.13 0.63
C ARG A 177 15.47 1.95 0.75
N LYS A 178 14.15 2.24 1.05
CA LYS A 178 13.08 1.24 1.10
C LYS A 178 13.08 0.34 -0.14
N PHE A 179 12.96 -0.97 0.08
CA PHE A 179 12.87 -1.98 -0.97
C PHE A 179 11.51 -2.68 -0.90
N LYS A 180 10.82 -2.78 -2.02
CA LYS A 180 9.46 -3.30 -2.12
C LYS A 180 9.42 -4.52 -3.02
N VAL A 181 8.82 -5.61 -2.53
CA VAL A 181 8.66 -6.85 -3.27
C VAL A 181 7.18 -7.17 -3.46
N ALA A 182 6.82 -7.67 -4.64
CA ALA A 182 5.51 -8.26 -4.93
C ALA A 182 5.66 -9.66 -5.50
N VAL A 183 4.76 -10.56 -5.13
CA VAL A 183 4.66 -11.90 -5.69
C VAL A 183 3.20 -12.14 -6.10
N SER A 184 2.94 -12.34 -7.38
CA SER A 184 1.61 -12.63 -7.91
C SER A 184 1.54 -14.07 -8.38
N GLY A 185 0.51 -14.80 -7.94
CA GLY A 185 0.21 -16.16 -8.42
C GLY A 185 -0.96 -16.20 -9.40
N CYS A 186 -1.65 -15.10 -9.64
CA CYS A 186 -2.82 -15.00 -10.51
C CYS A 186 -2.47 -14.55 -11.94
N SER A 187 -3.38 -14.83 -12.88
CA SER A 187 -3.24 -14.38 -14.27
C SER A 187 -3.47 -12.88 -14.47
N THR A 188 -4.08 -12.19 -13.50
CA THR A 188 -4.27 -10.74 -13.51
C THR A 188 -3.16 -10.03 -12.74
N ASP A 189 -2.90 -8.77 -13.02
CA ASP A 189 -1.90 -7.97 -12.31
C ASP A 189 -2.52 -7.12 -11.20
N CYS A 190 -3.30 -7.74 -10.31
CA CYS A 190 -3.89 -7.05 -9.16
C CYS A 190 -2.87 -6.42 -8.22
N VAL A 191 -1.64 -6.95 -8.18
CA VAL A 191 -0.53 -6.40 -7.37
C VAL A 191 0.19 -5.24 -8.03
N GLN A 192 -0.09 -4.95 -9.31
CA GLN A 192 0.63 -3.97 -10.12
C GLN A 192 2.16 -4.22 -10.04
N ALA A 193 2.58 -5.41 -10.42
CA ALA A 193 3.94 -5.92 -10.25
C ALA A 193 5.01 -4.93 -10.72
N ARG A 194 4.78 -4.27 -11.88
CA ARG A 194 5.73 -3.31 -12.45
C ARG A 194 5.94 -2.02 -11.63
N LEU A 195 5.19 -1.80 -10.54
CA LEU A 195 5.40 -0.66 -9.62
C LEU A 195 6.32 -0.98 -8.44
N HIS A 196 6.90 -2.19 -8.39
CA HIS A 196 7.73 -2.66 -7.28
C HIS A 196 9.22 -2.61 -7.63
N ASP A 197 10.08 -2.49 -6.61
CA ASP A 197 11.53 -2.55 -6.79
C ASP A 197 11.93 -3.92 -7.35
N LEU A 198 11.26 -5.00 -6.89
CA LEU A 198 11.36 -6.35 -7.44
C LEU A 198 9.98 -7.02 -7.43
N ALA A 199 9.62 -7.73 -8.50
CA ALA A 199 8.35 -8.44 -8.57
C ALA A 199 8.46 -9.76 -9.33
N PHE A 200 7.57 -10.69 -8.98
CA PHE A 200 7.47 -12.03 -9.51
C PHE A 200 6.06 -12.23 -10.07
N THR A 201 5.97 -12.58 -11.37
CA THR A 201 4.70 -12.81 -12.07
C THR A 201 4.66 -14.19 -12.67
N PRO A 202 3.47 -14.84 -12.77
CA PRO A 202 3.35 -16.20 -13.29
C PRO A 202 3.95 -16.34 -14.68
N ALA A 203 4.71 -17.40 -14.85
CA ALA A 203 5.34 -17.77 -16.11
C ALA A 203 5.36 -19.27 -16.32
N ARG A 204 5.49 -19.69 -17.58
CA ARG A 204 5.67 -21.09 -17.96
C ARG A 204 6.93 -21.25 -18.77
N ARG A 205 7.67 -22.31 -18.47
CA ARG A 205 8.85 -22.71 -19.23
C ARG A 205 8.76 -24.21 -19.53
N GLY A 206 8.41 -24.54 -20.77
CA GLY A 206 8.03 -25.90 -21.12
C GLY A 206 6.81 -26.36 -20.33
N THR A 207 6.95 -27.41 -19.50
CA THR A 207 5.90 -27.91 -18.61
C THR A 207 5.97 -27.31 -17.20
N GLU A 208 7.02 -26.57 -16.86
CA GLU A 208 7.23 -26.01 -15.53
C GLU A 208 6.48 -24.69 -15.36
N LEU A 209 5.78 -24.53 -14.24
CA LEU A 209 5.21 -23.28 -13.77
C LEU A 209 6.16 -22.62 -12.74
N GLY A 210 6.35 -21.33 -12.87
CA GLY A 210 7.19 -20.52 -11.99
C GLY A 210 6.94 -19.04 -12.22
N PHE A 211 7.95 -18.24 -11.98
CA PHE A 211 7.84 -16.78 -12.07
C PHE A 211 8.86 -16.19 -13.04
N ASN A 212 8.47 -15.21 -13.83
CA ASN A 212 9.35 -14.22 -14.40
C ASN A 212 9.63 -13.11 -13.39
N VAL A 213 10.78 -12.47 -13.53
CA VAL A 213 11.26 -11.42 -12.62
C VAL A 213 11.16 -10.06 -13.29
N HIS A 214 10.63 -9.07 -12.56
CA HIS A 214 10.60 -7.68 -12.96
C HIS A 214 11.37 -6.85 -11.92
N ALA A 215 12.24 -5.94 -12.33
CA ALA A 215 13.09 -5.15 -11.44
C ALA A 215 13.10 -3.66 -11.82
N GLY A 216 13.25 -2.79 -10.81
CA GLY A 216 13.46 -1.36 -11.01
C GLY A 216 12.19 -0.52 -11.14
N GLY A 217 11.04 -1.00 -10.65
CA GLY A 217 9.80 -0.21 -10.61
C GLY A 217 9.70 0.74 -9.41
N GLY A 218 8.85 1.75 -9.55
CA GLY A 218 8.52 2.66 -8.47
C GLY A 218 8.01 4.01 -8.94
N LEU A 219 7.28 4.65 -8.06
CA LEU A 219 6.64 5.96 -8.26
C LEU A 219 7.38 7.08 -7.51
N SER A 220 6.75 8.22 -7.27
CA SER A 220 7.31 9.44 -6.65
C SER A 220 7.96 10.37 -7.70
N ASP A 221 9.06 11.05 -7.39
CA ASP A 221 9.65 12.10 -8.23
C ASP A 221 10.19 11.61 -9.59
N SER A 222 10.63 10.36 -9.67
CA SER A 222 11.14 9.77 -10.92
C SER A 222 10.44 8.43 -11.16
N PRO A 223 9.16 8.45 -11.56
CA PRO A 223 8.38 7.23 -11.71
C PRO A 223 8.92 6.40 -12.89
N ARG A 224 9.02 5.09 -12.67
CA ARG A 224 9.43 4.11 -13.67
C ARG A 224 8.72 2.79 -13.47
N LEU A 225 8.39 2.13 -14.55
CA LEU A 225 7.95 0.74 -14.53
C LEU A 225 9.14 -0.20 -14.48
N ALA A 226 8.99 -1.32 -13.78
CA ALA A 226 10.00 -2.37 -13.72
C ALA A 226 10.22 -2.99 -15.10
N SER A 227 11.48 -3.30 -15.40
CA SER A 227 11.89 -4.05 -16.59
C SER A 227 11.90 -5.54 -16.29
N ARG A 228 11.48 -6.36 -17.26
CA ARG A 228 11.62 -7.81 -17.19
C ARG A 228 13.09 -8.20 -17.27
N LEU A 229 13.51 -9.07 -16.36
CA LEU A 229 14.83 -9.70 -16.37
C LEU A 229 14.77 -11.07 -17.07
N ASP A 230 15.88 -11.53 -17.60
CA ASP A 230 15.97 -12.86 -18.24
C ASP A 230 16.24 -13.96 -17.18
N LEU A 231 15.26 -14.15 -16.28
CA LEU A 231 15.30 -15.14 -15.22
C LEU A 231 13.93 -15.80 -15.05
N PHE A 232 13.89 -17.14 -15.10
CA PHE A 232 12.76 -17.94 -14.67
C PHE A 232 13.04 -18.50 -13.27
N VAL A 233 12.10 -18.31 -12.33
CA VAL A 233 12.29 -18.61 -10.91
C VAL A 233 11.24 -19.61 -10.43
N PRO A 234 11.64 -20.82 -10.06
CA PRO A 234 10.75 -21.72 -9.35
C PRO A 234 10.27 -21.12 -8.01
N PRO A 235 9.05 -21.42 -7.53
CA PRO A 235 8.49 -20.78 -6.33
C PRO A 235 9.40 -20.83 -5.10
N TRP A 236 10.08 -21.93 -4.88
CA TRP A 236 11.00 -22.11 -3.72
C TRP A 236 12.33 -21.36 -3.84
N ARG A 237 12.64 -20.77 -5.00
CA ARG A 237 13.86 -19.98 -5.25
C ARG A 237 13.64 -18.46 -5.22
N VAL A 238 12.40 -18.01 -4.98
CA VAL A 238 12.05 -16.57 -4.90
C VAL A 238 12.90 -15.85 -3.85
N VAL A 239 13.13 -16.47 -2.68
CA VAL A 239 13.95 -15.90 -1.61
C VAL A 239 15.40 -15.68 -2.03
N ASP A 240 15.97 -16.61 -2.80
CA ASP A 240 17.37 -16.48 -3.29
C ASP A 240 17.53 -15.26 -4.19
N VAL A 241 16.56 -15.03 -5.09
CA VAL A 241 16.58 -13.88 -6.00
C VAL A 241 16.40 -12.56 -5.24
N VAL A 242 15.50 -12.54 -4.23
CA VAL A 242 15.33 -11.37 -3.37
C VAL A 242 16.61 -11.09 -2.58
N ARG A 243 17.24 -12.12 -1.98
CA ARG A 243 18.52 -11.97 -1.27
C ARG A 243 19.61 -11.40 -2.19
N ALA A 244 19.80 -11.98 -3.38
CA ALA A 244 20.77 -11.51 -4.38
C ALA A 244 20.53 -10.04 -4.78
N ALA A 245 19.26 -9.62 -4.91
CA ALA A 245 18.92 -8.24 -5.21
C ALA A 245 19.19 -7.28 -4.03
N LEU A 246 18.97 -7.73 -2.79
CA LEU A 246 19.29 -6.95 -1.59
C LEU A 246 20.82 -6.81 -1.41
N GLU A 247 21.59 -7.87 -1.64
CA GLU A 247 23.06 -7.85 -1.60
C GLU A 247 23.61 -6.90 -2.65
N LEU A 248 23.15 -7.00 -3.91
CA LEU A 248 23.51 -6.05 -4.97
C LEU A 248 23.20 -4.61 -4.55
N TYR A 249 22.01 -4.37 -4.01
CA TYR A 249 21.57 -3.03 -3.62
C TYR A 249 22.34 -2.50 -2.40
N ALA A 250 22.65 -3.34 -1.43
CA ALA A 250 23.45 -2.95 -0.28
C ALA A 250 24.90 -2.65 -0.63
N GLU A 251 25.48 -3.37 -1.61
CA GLU A 251 26.87 -3.23 -2.04
C GLU A 251 27.08 -2.00 -2.96
N VAL A 252 26.18 -1.79 -3.93
CA VAL A 252 26.37 -0.81 -5.02
C VAL A 252 25.47 0.42 -4.89
N GLY A 253 24.46 0.37 -4.05
CA GLY A 253 23.48 1.45 -3.89
C GLY A 253 24.06 2.69 -3.20
N ASP A 254 23.54 3.86 -3.57
CA ASP A 254 23.94 5.13 -2.97
C ASP A 254 23.24 5.36 -1.63
N TYR A 255 24.01 5.48 -0.55
CA TYR A 255 23.51 5.77 0.81
C TYR A 255 23.42 7.27 1.14
N GLN A 256 24.07 8.12 0.35
CA GLN A 256 24.22 9.55 0.66
C GLN A 256 23.20 10.42 -0.06
N HIS A 257 22.94 10.16 -1.33
CA HIS A 257 22.14 11.04 -2.19
C HIS A 257 20.71 10.52 -2.37
N LYS A 258 19.78 10.98 -1.55
CA LYS A 258 18.38 10.54 -1.54
C LYS A 258 17.66 10.62 -2.90
N ALA A 259 18.09 11.48 -3.80
CA ALA A 259 17.52 11.63 -5.14
C ALA A 259 17.76 10.40 -6.03
N VAL A 260 18.89 9.72 -5.85
CA VAL A 260 19.35 8.61 -6.71
C VAL A 260 19.45 7.28 -5.98
N ASN A 261 19.18 7.22 -4.70
CA ASN A 261 19.37 6.04 -3.86
C ASN A 261 18.27 4.96 -3.96
N ARG A 262 17.34 5.05 -4.91
CA ARG A 262 16.33 4.01 -5.12
C ARG A 262 16.86 2.89 -6.01
N PHE A 263 16.49 1.63 -5.71
CA PHE A 263 16.88 0.46 -6.49
C PHE A 263 16.56 0.60 -7.99
N ARG A 264 15.44 1.26 -8.33
CA ARG A 264 15.10 1.55 -9.73
C ARG A 264 16.16 2.37 -10.47
N VAL A 265 16.87 3.28 -9.78
CA VAL A 265 17.92 4.09 -10.40
C VAL A 265 19.12 3.19 -10.76
N LEU A 266 19.50 2.31 -9.84
CA LEU A 266 20.53 1.31 -10.08
C LEU A 266 20.18 0.38 -11.26
N VAL A 267 18.99 -0.21 -11.25
CA VAL A 267 18.52 -1.13 -12.31
C VAL A 267 18.46 -0.46 -13.67
N HIS A 268 17.94 0.77 -13.75
CA HIS A 268 17.86 1.49 -15.02
C HIS A 268 19.22 2.01 -15.49
N GLY A 269 20.16 2.28 -14.58
CA GLY A 269 21.55 2.62 -14.91
C GLY A 269 22.33 1.43 -15.49
N LEU A 270 22.15 0.25 -14.93
CA LEU A 270 22.77 -0.98 -15.41
C LEU A 270 22.11 -1.52 -16.69
N GLY A 271 20.81 -1.38 -16.79
CA GLY A 271 19.98 -2.05 -17.78
C GLY A 271 19.60 -3.49 -17.40
N PRO A 272 18.57 -4.08 -18.06
CA PRO A 272 18.06 -5.41 -17.70
C PRO A 272 19.08 -6.54 -17.82
N ALA A 273 19.88 -6.55 -18.88
CA ALA A 273 20.87 -7.61 -19.13
C ALA A 273 21.98 -7.62 -18.05
N ALA A 274 22.57 -6.45 -17.74
CA ALA A 274 23.60 -6.36 -16.71
C ALA A 274 23.01 -6.63 -15.31
N THR A 275 21.78 -6.17 -15.02
CA THR A 275 21.09 -6.50 -13.78
C THR A 275 20.88 -8.02 -13.65
N THR A 276 20.46 -8.71 -14.72
CA THR A 276 20.32 -10.16 -14.74
C THR A 276 21.66 -10.84 -14.42
N ALA A 277 22.76 -10.42 -15.06
CA ALA A 277 24.10 -10.97 -14.82
C ALA A 277 24.57 -10.74 -13.37
N GLU A 278 24.32 -9.55 -12.81
CA GLU A 278 24.65 -9.21 -11.43
C GLU A 278 23.90 -10.08 -10.40
N LEU A 279 22.60 -10.33 -10.62
CA LEU A 279 21.84 -11.24 -9.78
C LEU A 279 22.34 -12.68 -9.93
N ALA A 280 22.56 -13.13 -11.17
CA ALA A 280 23.02 -14.50 -11.45
C ALA A 280 24.36 -14.83 -10.75
N ARG A 281 25.27 -13.87 -10.62
CA ARG A 281 26.56 -14.06 -9.90
C ARG A 281 26.38 -14.27 -8.40
N ARG A 282 25.29 -13.76 -7.80
CA ARG A 282 24.98 -13.84 -6.37
C ARG A 282 24.06 -15.03 -6.03
N LEU A 283 23.51 -15.68 -7.04
CA LEU A 283 22.64 -16.84 -6.82
C LEU A 283 23.46 -18.10 -6.48
N PRO A 284 23.01 -18.92 -5.52
CA PRO A 284 23.71 -20.15 -5.16
C PRO A 284 23.71 -21.20 -6.29
N LEU A 285 22.74 -21.12 -7.20
CA LEU A 285 22.62 -21.99 -8.38
C LEU A 285 22.09 -21.18 -9.57
N ARG A 286 22.54 -21.52 -10.75
CA ARG A 286 22.08 -20.91 -11.99
C ARG A 286 20.57 -21.09 -12.19
N LEU A 287 19.89 -20.02 -12.55
CA LEU A 287 18.49 -20.03 -12.97
C LEU A 287 18.40 -20.03 -14.51
N PRO A 288 17.37 -20.68 -15.08
CA PRO A 288 17.17 -20.64 -16.52
C PRO A 288 16.69 -19.28 -17.01
N PRO A 289 16.78 -19.00 -18.34
CA PRO A 289 16.17 -17.83 -18.96
C PRO A 289 14.66 -17.75 -18.71
N ALA A 290 14.12 -16.52 -18.79
CA ALA A 290 12.71 -16.23 -18.58
C ALA A 290 11.79 -17.11 -19.43
N GLY A 291 10.66 -17.48 -18.87
CA GLY A 291 9.59 -18.24 -19.54
C GLY A 291 8.55 -17.35 -20.21
N ASP A 292 7.50 -17.98 -20.75
CA ASP A 292 6.33 -17.29 -21.30
C ASP A 292 5.53 -16.63 -20.19
N ASP A 293 5.19 -15.35 -20.34
CA ASP A 293 4.33 -14.63 -19.39
C ASP A 293 2.91 -15.20 -19.42
N LEU A 294 2.35 -15.48 -18.25
CA LEU A 294 0.96 -15.94 -18.08
C LEU A 294 0.05 -14.85 -17.51
N SER A 295 0.57 -13.65 -17.26
CA SER A 295 -0.21 -12.53 -16.76
C SER A 295 -0.90 -11.76 -17.89
N THR A 296 -2.19 -11.46 -17.71
CA THR A 296 -2.96 -10.61 -18.62
C THR A 296 -2.78 -9.14 -18.33
N TRP A 297 -2.09 -8.77 -17.25
CA TRP A 297 -1.85 -7.40 -16.80
C TRP A 297 -3.14 -6.58 -16.59
N ARG A 298 -4.27 -7.25 -16.30
CA ARG A 298 -5.54 -6.62 -15.97
C ARG A 298 -5.60 -6.37 -14.46
N PHE A 299 -5.93 -5.14 -14.09
CA PHE A 299 -6.12 -4.78 -12.69
C PHE A 299 -7.50 -5.24 -12.19
N GLU A 300 -7.56 -5.78 -10.96
CA GLU A 300 -8.79 -6.17 -10.28
C GLU A 300 -8.79 -5.66 -8.84
N ASP A 301 -9.97 -5.31 -8.32
CA ASP A 301 -10.15 -4.81 -6.94
C ASP A 301 -10.66 -5.88 -5.98
N HIS A 302 -11.12 -7.01 -6.49
CA HIS A 302 -11.62 -8.15 -5.72
C HIS A 302 -12.84 -7.82 -4.84
N LEU A 303 -13.71 -6.92 -5.27
CA LEU A 303 -14.99 -6.68 -4.63
C LEU A 303 -16.04 -7.67 -5.10
N GLY A 304 -17.10 -7.89 -4.26
CA GLY A 304 -18.19 -8.80 -4.58
C GLY A 304 -18.11 -10.14 -3.89
N VAL A 305 -18.99 -11.05 -4.31
CA VAL A 305 -19.09 -12.41 -3.79
C VAL A 305 -18.60 -13.39 -4.85
N HIS A 306 -17.61 -14.20 -4.49
CA HIS A 306 -16.95 -15.12 -5.42
C HIS A 306 -16.81 -16.51 -4.81
N ALA A 307 -16.88 -17.53 -5.65
CA ALA A 307 -16.62 -18.90 -5.24
C ALA A 307 -15.13 -19.13 -4.97
N ASP A 308 -14.81 -19.86 -3.92
CA ASP A 308 -13.47 -20.33 -3.63
C ASP A 308 -13.21 -21.77 -4.14
N ARG A 309 -11.94 -22.20 -4.10
CA ARG A 309 -11.50 -23.55 -4.51
C ARG A 309 -12.14 -24.69 -3.73
N ARG A 310 -12.75 -24.44 -2.57
CA ARG A 310 -13.29 -25.42 -1.64
C ARG A 310 -14.81 -25.48 -1.68
N GLY A 311 -15.47 -24.77 -2.63
CA GLY A 311 -16.91 -24.68 -2.75
C GLY A 311 -17.58 -23.77 -1.72
N ARG A 312 -16.79 -22.95 -1.01
CA ARG A 312 -17.25 -21.83 -0.18
C ARG A 312 -17.18 -20.53 -0.98
N SER A 313 -17.34 -19.40 -0.31
CA SER A 313 -17.20 -18.08 -0.92
C SER A 313 -16.12 -17.26 -0.24
N TRP A 314 -15.60 -16.28 -0.95
CA TRP A 314 -14.97 -15.13 -0.35
C TRP A 314 -15.77 -13.87 -0.74
N VAL A 315 -15.84 -12.92 0.20
CA VAL A 315 -16.64 -11.71 0.06
C VAL A 315 -15.71 -10.51 0.17
N GLY A 316 -15.53 -9.81 -0.94
CA GLY A 316 -14.74 -8.58 -1.00
C GLY A 316 -15.59 -7.37 -0.65
N LEU A 317 -15.17 -6.61 0.35
CA LEU A 317 -15.89 -5.49 0.94
C LEU A 317 -15.15 -4.18 0.64
N CYS A 318 -15.86 -3.20 0.11
CA CYS A 318 -15.33 -1.86 -0.08
C CYS A 318 -15.21 -1.14 1.26
N VAL A 319 -14.01 -0.71 1.59
CA VAL A 319 -13.75 0.15 2.74
C VAL A 319 -13.52 1.56 2.21
N PRO A 320 -14.48 2.48 2.38
CA PRO A 320 -14.36 3.82 1.82
C PRO A 320 -13.06 4.50 2.26
N LEU A 321 -12.26 4.89 1.27
CA LEU A 321 -10.94 5.53 1.48
C LEU A 321 -9.98 4.73 2.37
N GLY A 322 -10.23 3.43 2.58
CA GLY A 322 -9.39 2.55 3.39
C GLY A 322 -9.34 2.87 4.88
N ARG A 323 -10.36 3.53 5.45
CA ARG A 323 -10.43 3.89 6.86
C ARG A 323 -11.53 3.11 7.56
N LEU A 324 -11.21 2.53 8.72
CA LEU A 324 -12.10 1.75 9.58
C LEU A 324 -12.06 2.32 11.01
N GLU A 325 -13.18 2.36 11.68
CA GLU A 325 -13.19 2.48 13.14
C GLU A 325 -12.77 1.16 13.78
N TRP A 326 -12.29 1.20 15.02
CA TRP A 326 -11.88 -0.02 15.73
C TRP A 326 -13.02 -1.04 15.83
N ALA A 327 -14.26 -0.58 16.05
CA ALA A 327 -15.43 -1.41 16.16
C ALA A 327 -15.74 -2.15 14.84
N ASP A 328 -15.52 -1.49 13.70
CA ASP A 328 -15.71 -2.10 12.38
C ASP A 328 -14.78 -3.28 12.16
N LEU A 329 -13.50 -3.11 12.49
CA LEU A 329 -12.54 -4.22 12.35
C LEU A 329 -12.85 -5.37 13.31
N ALA A 330 -13.30 -5.07 14.53
CA ALA A 330 -13.72 -6.08 15.49
C ALA A 330 -14.94 -6.87 14.97
N GLU A 331 -15.90 -6.19 14.35
CA GLU A 331 -17.08 -6.80 13.77
C GLU A 331 -16.75 -7.66 12.54
N LEU A 332 -15.90 -7.16 11.64
CA LEU A 332 -15.42 -7.96 10.50
C LEU A 332 -14.64 -9.20 10.97
N ALA A 333 -13.88 -9.11 12.06
CA ALA A 333 -13.20 -10.25 12.66
C ALA A 333 -14.19 -11.28 13.25
N ARG A 334 -15.27 -10.81 13.88
CA ARG A 334 -16.38 -11.68 14.35
C ARG A 334 -17.00 -12.44 13.18
N LEU A 335 -17.35 -11.72 12.10
CA LEU A 335 -17.94 -12.34 10.91
C LEU A 335 -16.99 -13.39 10.27
N ALA A 336 -15.71 -13.07 10.17
CA ALA A 336 -14.72 -14.03 9.65
C ALA A 336 -14.65 -15.31 10.47
N ARG A 337 -14.75 -15.21 11.79
CA ARG A 337 -14.73 -16.35 12.72
C ARG A 337 -16.02 -17.17 12.70
N GLU A 338 -17.18 -16.50 12.73
CA GLU A 338 -18.48 -17.15 12.86
C GLU A 338 -18.99 -17.74 11.55
N HIS A 339 -18.71 -17.08 10.42
CA HIS A 339 -19.27 -17.44 9.12
C HIS A 339 -18.22 -17.83 8.08
N GLY A 340 -16.93 -17.56 8.32
CA GLY A 340 -15.82 -17.87 7.43
C GLY A 340 -14.89 -18.94 7.95
N ASP A 341 -13.66 -18.92 7.45
CA ASP A 341 -12.55 -19.78 7.92
C ASP A 341 -11.66 -19.08 8.97
N GLY A 342 -12.11 -17.96 9.53
CA GLY A 342 -11.36 -17.10 10.44
C GLY A 342 -10.35 -16.18 9.74
N GLY A 343 -10.35 -16.12 8.42
CA GLY A 343 -9.42 -15.34 7.62
C GLY A 343 -9.99 -14.03 7.11
N LEU A 344 -9.19 -12.96 7.22
CA LEU A 344 -9.39 -11.69 6.54
C LEU A 344 -8.22 -11.43 5.58
N ARG A 345 -8.47 -10.72 4.48
CA ARG A 345 -7.43 -10.30 3.54
C ARG A 345 -7.52 -8.81 3.30
N ILE A 346 -6.40 -8.11 3.44
CA ILE A 346 -6.29 -6.70 3.06
C ILE A 346 -5.88 -6.64 1.59
N THR A 347 -6.53 -5.79 0.81
CA THR A 347 -6.22 -5.60 -0.61
C THR A 347 -5.33 -4.38 -0.86
N GLN A 348 -4.70 -4.31 -2.03
CA GLN A 348 -3.93 -3.13 -2.47
C GLN A 348 -4.83 -1.91 -2.74
N ARG A 349 -6.14 -2.15 -2.88
CA ARG A 349 -7.16 -1.10 -3.00
C ARG A 349 -7.69 -0.63 -1.66
N GLN A 350 -7.01 -0.98 -0.55
CA GLN A 350 -7.40 -0.62 0.82
C GLN A 350 -8.77 -1.19 1.23
N ASN A 351 -9.14 -2.33 0.67
CA ASN A 351 -10.37 -3.06 0.96
C ASN A 351 -10.10 -4.29 1.83
N VAL A 352 -11.17 -4.93 2.32
CA VAL A 352 -11.11 -6.17 3.12
C VAL A 352 -11.87 -7.29 2.43
N ILE A 353 -11.34 -8.50 2.47
CA ILE A 353 -12.02 -9.72 2.03
C ILE A 353 -12.23 -10.62 3.23
N LEU A 354 -13.43 -11.15 3.39
CA LEU A 354 -13.76 -12.27 4.28
C LEU A 354 -13.57 -13.56 3.51
N SER A 355 -12.74 -14.49 4.02
CA SER A 355 -12.42 -15.74 3.32
C SER A 355 -13.19 -16.94 3.88
N GLY A 356 -13.41 -17.94 3.03
CA GLY A 356 -14.00 -19.22 3.43
C GLY A 356 -15.43 -19.14 3.97
N VAL A 357 -16.22 -18.20 3.46
CA VAL A 357 -17.61 -17.97 3.90
C VAL A 357 -18.49 -19.14 3.45
N GLY A 358 -19.12 -19.79 4.43
CA GLY A 358 -20.02 -20.93 4.17
C GLY A 358 -21.42 -20.48 3.79
N ASP A 359 -22.01 -19.58 4.56
CA ASP A 359 -23.34 -18.99 4.31
C ASP A 359 -23.20 -17.51 3.96
N ARG A 360 -23.10 -17.24 2.66
CA ARG A 360 -22.93 -15.88 2.14
C ARG A 360 -24.15 -14.99 2.37
N ASP A 361 -25.36 -15.55 2.31
CA ASP A 361 -26.59 -14.76 2.40
C ASP A 361 -26.76 -14.22 3.83
N ARG A 362 -26.34 -15.02 4.82
CA ARG A 362 -26.29 -14.58 6.21
C ARG A 362 -25.26 -13.46 6.42
N VAL A 363 -24.07 -13.58 5.84
CA VAL A 363 -23.05 -12.53 5.92
C VAL A 363 -23.55 -11.25 5.25
N LEU A 364 -24.17 -11.34 4.06
CA LEU A 364 -24.70 -10.19 3.34
C LEU A 364 -25.84 -9.46 4.07
N ALA A 365 -26.53 -10.14 5.00
CA ALA A 365 -27.58 -9.55 5.85
C ALA A 365 -27.04 -8.82 7.09
N GLU A 366 -25.74 -8.87 7.35
CA GLU A 366 -25.15 -8.23 8.53
C GLU A 366 -25.11 -6.70 8.39
N PRO A 367 -25.53 -5.93 9.43
CA PRO A 367 -25.65 -4.46 9.32
C PRO A 367 -24.35 -3.73 8.98
N VAL A 368 -23.19 -4.29 9.32
CA VAL A 368 -21.88 -3.69 9.00
C VAL A 368 -21.64 -3.61 7.48
N LEU A 369 -22.31 -4.46 6.68
CA LEU A 369 -22.18 -4.46 5.23
C LEU A 369 -22.95 -3.33 4.53
N GLU A 370 -23.83 -2.63 5.24
CA GLU A 370 -24.42 -1.37 4.76
C GLU A 370 -23.33 -0.29 4.58
N ARG A 371 -22.30 -0.31 5.44
CA ARG A 371 -21.14 0.60 5.35
C ARG A 371 -20.01 0.05 4.48
N PHE A 372 -19.86 -1.27 4.40
CA PHE A 372 -18.80 -1.96 3.67
C PHE A 372 -19.39 -2.86 2.59
N SER A 373 -20.02 -2.23 1.60
CA SER A 373 -20.74 -2.94 0.55
C SER A 373 -19.80 -3.79 -0.32
N PRO A 374 -20.18 -5.03 -0.67
CA PRO A 374 -19.51 -5.80 -1.72
C PRO A 374 -19.81 -5.26 -3.13
N SER A 375 -20.85 -4.45 -3.28
CA SER A 375 -21.26 -3.80 -4.53
C SER A 375 -21.43 -2.30 -4.34
N PRO A 376 -20.35 -1.55 -4.08
CA PRO A 376 -20.41 -0.11 -3.90
C PRO A 376 -20.72 0.60 -5.22
N ASP A 377 -21.14 1.87 -5.14
CA ASP A 377 -21.20 2.75 -6.31
C ASP A 377 -19.82 2.90 -6.97
N PRO A 378 -19.75 3.29 -8.27
CA PRO A 378 -18.49 3.31 -9.01
C PRO A 378 -17.48 4.31 -8.45
N PHE A 379 -17.90 5.37 -7.78
CA PHE A 379 -17.01 6.40 -7.25
C PHE A 379 -16.35 5.95 -5.94
N SER A 380 -17.10 5.34 -5.02
CA SER A 380 -16.55 4.68 -3.84
C SER A 380 -15.53 3.60 -4.21
N ARG A 381 -15.79 2.87 -5.29
CA ARG A 381 -14.90 1.86 -5.83
C ARG A 381 -13.64 2.46 -6.48
N ALA A 382 -13.80 3.59 -7.19
CA ALA A 382 -12.72 4.24 -7.96
C ALA A 382 -11.71 4.96 -7.08
N VAL A 383 -12.17 5.65 -6.02
CA VAL A 383 -11.33 6.56 -5.24
C VAL A 383 -10.41 5.82 -4.29
N LEU A 384 -9.12 6.14 -4.39
CA LEU A 384 -8.06 5.64 -3.49
C LEU A 384 -7.26 6.84 -2.97
N ALA A 385 -7.16 6.97 -1.65
CA ALA A 385 -6.46 8.08 -1.03
C ALA A 385 -5.37 7.61 -0.05
N CYS A 386 -4.26 8.36 0.03
CA CYS A 386 -3.25 8.10 1.06
C CYS A 386 -3.68 8.67 2.42
N THR A 387 -2.96 8.31 3.47
CA THR A 387 -3.19 8.77 4.85
C THR A 387 -3.31 10.30 4.97
N SER A 388 -2.37 11.06 4.44
CA SER A 388 -2.32 12.54 4.37
C SER A 388 -2.45 13.30 5.71
N ALA A 389 -2.96 14.54 5.69
CA ALA A 389 -3.28 15.30 6.89
C ALA A 389 -4.51 14.67 7.59
N PRO A 390 -4.64 14.85 8.92
CA PRO A 390 -3.78 15.60 9.83
C PRO A 390 -2.52 14.86 10.31
N PHE A 391 -2.24 13.65 9.85
CA PHE A 391 -1.19 12.78 10.40
C PHE A 391 0.18 12.96 9.75
N CYS A 392 0.22 12.90 8.41
CA CYS A 392 1.48 12.88 7.66
C CYS A 392 2.14 14.25 7.58
N LYS A 393 3.39 14.38 8.05
CA LYS A 393 4.19 15.62 8.00
C LYS A 393 4.43 16.15 6.59
N PHE A 394 4.35 15.29 5.57
CA PHE A 394 4.61 15.65 4.17
C PHE A 394 3.36 16.06 3.41
N ALA A 395 2.18 15.88 4.00
CA ALA A 395 0.93 16.16 3.33
C ALA A 395 0.65 17.67 3.27
N ILE A 396 0.21 18.14 2.10
CA ILE A 396 -0.22 19.51 1.85
C ILE A 396 -1.70 19.66 2.20
N LEU A 397 -2.53 18.68 1.82
CA LEU A 397 -3.99 18.66 2.05
C LEU A 397 -4.41 17.39 2.78
N ASP A 398 -5.60 17.41 3.38
CA ASP A 398 -6.31 16.18 3.77
C ASP A 398 -7.01 15.58 2.55
N VAL A 399 -6.31 14.70 1.84
CA VAL A 399 -6.85 14.10 0.62
C VAL A 399 -7.90 13.02 0.89
N LYS A 400 -8.09 12.58 2.14
CA LYS A 400 -9.20 11.68 2.47
C LYS A 400 -10.51 12.46 2.59
N THR A 401 -10.49 13.62 3.21
CA THR A 401 -11.64 14.53 3.20
C THR A 401 -11.97 14.96 1.76
N CYS A 402 -10.99 15.41 0.99
CA CYS A 402 -11.19 15.71 -0.44
C CYS A 402 -11.74 14.50 -1.22
N GLY A 403 -11.30 13.29 -0.91
CA GLY A 403 -11.79 12.07 -1.56
C GLY A 403 -13.25 11.76 -1.23
N ALA A 404 -13.66 11.96 0.03
CA ALA A 404 -15.06 11.82 0.45
C ALA A 404 -15.96 12.87 -0.24
N GLU A 405 -15.54 14.12 -0.24
CA GLU A 405 -16.24 15.21 -0.93
C GLU A 405 -16.36 14.94 -2.44
N LEU A 406 -15.29 14.46 -3.07
CA LEU A 406 -15.30 14.08 -4.49
C LEU A 406 -16.30 12.97 -4.79
N ILE A 407 -16.36 11.92 -3.96
CA ILE A 407 -17.31 10.81 -4.11
C ILE A 407 -18.75 11.37 -4.06
N GLU A 408 -19.07 12.17 -3.05
CA GLU A 408 -20.41 12.76 -2.91
C GLU A 408 -20.73 13.70 -4.06
N TYR A 409 -19.78 14.53 -4.48
CA TYR A 409 -19.96 15.42 -5.63
C TYR A 409 -20.28 14.65 -6.91
N LEU A 410 -19.51 13.60 -7.20
CA LEU A 410 -19.71 12.78 -8.41
C LEU A 410 -21.04 12.02 -8.38
N ARG A 411 -21.46 11.50 -7.22
CA ARG A 411 -22.79 10.87 -7.04
C ARG A 411 -23.94 11.82 -7.40
N GLY A 412 -23.82 13.09 -7.01
CA GLY A 412 -24.84 14.09 -7.27
C GLY A 412 -24.85 14.68 -8.68
N HIS A 413 -23.75 14.54 -9.44
CA HIS A 413 -23.58 15.24 -10.72
C HIS A 413 -23.38 14.33 -11.93
N VAL A 414 -23.04 13.06 -11.75
CA VAL A 414 -22.90 12.07 -12.83
C VAL A 414 -24.16 11.23 -12.91
N PRO A 415 -24.90 11.24 -14.05
CA PRO A 415 -26.14 10.47 -14.19
C PRO A 415 -25.94 8.98 -13.92
N GLU A 416 -26.84 8.36 -13.15
CA GLU A 416 -26.76 6.91 -12.81
C GLU A 416 -26.72 6.01 -14.05
N ALA A 417 -27.35 6.41 -15.14
CA ALA A 417 -27.31 5.69 -16.42
C ALA A 417 -25.89 5.52 -16.98
N ARG A 418 -24.93 6.35 -16.53
CA ARG A 418 -23.52 6.28 -16.92
C ARG A 418 -22.68 5.37 -16.02
N TRP A 419 -23.17 5.03 -14.82
CA TRP A 419 -22.40 4.29 -13.80
C TRP A 419 -21.86 2.94 -14.28
N PRO A 420 -22.62 2.11 -15.04
CA PRO A 420 -22.09 0.84 -15.56
C PRO A 420 -20.85 0.99 -16.45
N GLU A 421 -20.71 2.14 -17.14
CA GLU A 421 -19.57 2.39 -18.01
C GLU A 421 -18.30 2.81 -17.24
N LEU A 422 -18.45 3.13 -15.95
CA LEU A 422 -17.36 3.55 -15.08
C LEU A 422 -16.71 2.39 -14.33
N ASP A 423 -17.08 1.14 -14.66
CA ASP A 423 -16.42 -0.03 -14.06
C ASP A 423 -14.92 -0.01 -14.36
N GLY A 424 -14.12 -0.24 -13.31
CA GLY A 424 -12.66 -0.18 -13.39
C GLY A 424 -12.07 1.23 -13.41
N LEU A 425 -12.86 2.31 -13.25
CA LEU A 425 -12.35 3.66 -13.07
C LEU A 425 -11.38 3.73 -11.88
N ARG A 426 -10.29 4.48 -12.03
CA ARG A 426 -9.27 4.68 -10.98
C ARG A 426 -8.98 6.17 -10.79
N LEU A 427 -9.37 6.69 -9.63
CA LEU A 427 -9.17 8.07 -9.17
C LEU A 427 -8.29 8.03 -7.92
N HIS A 428 -7.02 8.44 -8.03
CA HIS A 428 -6.06 8.29 -6.93
C HIS A 428 -5.60 9.64 -6.40
N LEU A 429 -5.68 9.85 -5.07
CA LEU A 429 -5.35 11.10 -4.38
C LEU A 429 -4.16 10.91 -3.45
N SER A 430 -3.10 11.70 -3.66
CA SER A 430 -1.92 11.71 -2.77
C SER A 430 -1.66 13.10 -2.19
N GLY A 431 -1.45 13.17 -0.89
CA GLY A 431 -1.19 14.42 -0.15
C GLY A 431 0.15 15.08 -0.46
N CYS A 432 1.04 14.44 -1.22
CA CYS A 432 2.34 14.98 -1.62
C CYS A 432 2.98 14.16 -2.76
N LYS A 433 4.15 14.60 -3.23
CA LYS A 433 4.94 13.94 -4.29
C LYS A 433 5.42 12.51 -4.00
N ALA A 434 5.29 12.00 -2.77
CA ALA A 434 5.66 10.61 -2.47
C ALA A 434 4.76 9.58 -3.16
N SER A 435 3.59 9.97 -3.67
CA SER A 435 2.67 9.14 -4.46
C SER A 435 2.27 7.85 -3.74
N CYS A 436 1.90 7.95 -2.46
CA CYS A 436 1.53 6.78 -1.66
C CYS A 436 0.25 6.10 -2.15
N ALA A 437 -0.69 6.87 -2.72
CA ALA A 437 -1.87 6.36 -3.39
C ALA A 437 -1.65 6.05 -4.88
N GLN A 438 -0.40 6.03 -5.37
CA GLN A 438 -0.06 5.59 -6.73
C GLN A 438 -0.70 6.45 -7.84
N VAL A 439 -0.68 7.78 -7.70
CA VAL A 439 -1.35 8.71 -8.63
C VAL A 439 -0.94 8.52 -10.09
N GLN A 440 0.33 8.16 -10.35
CA GLN A 440 0.79 7.92 -11.73
C GLN A 440 0.31 6.59 -12.34
N ALA A 441 -0.36 5.73 -11.56
CA ALA A 441 -0.89 4.45 -12.03
C ALA A 441 -2.42 4.50 -12.28
N ALA A 442 -3.06 5.63 -12.03
CA ALA A 442 -4.50 5.84 -12.16
C ALA A 442 -4.90 6.45 -13.49
N HIS A 443 -6.17 6.28 -13.88
CA HIS A 443 -6.75 7.00 -15.02
C HIS A 443 -6.69 8.51 -14.78
N VAL A 444 -7.03 8.95 -13.54
CA VAL A 444 -6.82 10.31 -13.07
C VAL A 444 -6.11 10.27 -11.73
N GLY A 445 -4.96 10.90 -11.66
CA GLY A 445 -4.15 11.03 -10.45
C GLY A 445 -4.13 12.47 -9.97
N LEU A 446 -4.46 12.68 -8.70
CA LEU A 446 -4.54 13.98 -8.05
C LEU A 446 -3.46 14.06 -6.97
N ARG A 447 -2.50 14.96 -7.16
CA ARG A 447 -1.46 15.25 -6.17
C ARG A 447 -1.73 16.59 -5.51
N ALA A 448 -1.84 16.61 -4.19
CA ALA A 448 -2.09 17.83 -3.44
C ALA A 448 -1.09 18.95 -3.77
N ALA A 449 -1.62 20.14 -3.97
CA ALA A 449 -0.94 21.38 -4.28
C ALA A 449 -1.66 22.57 -3.64
N MET A 450 -1.13 23.77 -3.82
CA MET A 450 -1.77 25.02 -3.43
C MET A 450 -1.76 25.95 -4.63
N ALA A 451 -2.92 26.34 -5.13
CA ALA A 451 -3.06 27.39 -6.13
C ALA A 451 -2.97 28.77 -5.48
N ARG A 452 -2.43 29.74 -6.20
CA ARG A 452 -2.37 31.13 -5.77
C ARG A 452 -3.26 31.99 -6.64
N ASP A 453 -4.12 32.78 -6.01
CA ASP A 453 -4.93 33.81 -6.66
C ASP A 453 -4.82 35.15 -5.92
N GLU A 454 -5.63 36.14 -6.28
CA GLU A 454 -5.65 37.47 -5.66
C GLU A 454 -6.05 37.44 -4.18
N ARG A 455 -6.73 36.39 -3.71
CA ARG A 455 -7.17 36.19 -2.32
C ARG A 455 -6.17 35.39 -1.48
N GLY A 456 -5.06 34.91 -2.08
CA GLY A 456 -4.02 34.15 -1.41
C GLY A 456 -3.93 32.69 -1.91
N TYR A 457 -3.51 31.79 -1.01
CA TYR A 457 -3.38 30.36 -1.31
C TYR A 457 -4.68 29.63 -1.03
N ARG A 458 -5.07 28.74 -1.94
CA ARG A 458 -6.22 27.84 -1.79
C ARG A 458 -5.88 26.39 -2.14
N PRO A 459 -6.60 25.41 -1.57
CA PRO A 459 -6.42 24.00 -1.90
C PRO A 459 -6.55 23.71 -3.40
N ALA A 460 -5.60 22.92 -3.92
CA ALA A 460 -5.53 22.58 -5.34
C ALA A 460 -4.93 21.19 -5.55
N PHE A 461 -5.01 20.69 -6.76
CA PHE A 461 -4.33 19.47 -7.20
C PHE A 461 -3.50 19.71 -8.46
N ASP A 462 -2.32 19.10 -8.50
CA ASP A 462 -1.70 18.77 -9.78
C ASP A 462 -2.43 17.53 -10.34
N VAL A 463 -2.86 17.63 -11.58
CA VAL A 463 -3.67 16.59 -12.24
C VAL A 463 -2.79 15.81 -13.21
N ALA A 464 -2.76 14.49 -13.05
CA ALA A 464 -2.12 13.55 -13.98
C ALA A 464 -3.17 12.63 -14.61
N ILE A 465 -3.00 12.26 -15.89
CA ILE A 465 -4.03 11.57 -16.68
C ILE A 465 -3.41 10.43 -17.49
N GLY A 466 -4.20 9.38 -17.72
CA GLY A 466 -3.92 8.32 -18.69
C GLY A 466 -2.98 7.22 -18.16
N GLY A 467 -2.89 7.03 -16.83
CA GLY A 467 -2.11 5.93 -16.25
C GLY A 467 -2.82 4.59 -16.41
N ASP A 468 -2.10 3.63 -16.98
CA ASP A 468 -2.48 2.23 -17.06
C ASP A 468 -1.24 1.33 -17.03
N VAL A 469 -0.95 0.76 -15.87
CA VAL A 469 0.20 -0.11 -15.65
C VAL A 469 0.09 -1.40 -16.48
N GLY A 470 -1.13 -1.85 -16.74
CA GLY A 470 -1.41 -3.03 -17.56
C GLY A 470 -0.83 -2.90 -18.97
N VAL A 471 -1.06 -1.77 -19.63
CA VAL A 471 -0.51 -1.49 -20.96
C VAL A 471 0.88 -0.85 -20.91
N GLY A 472 1.50 -0.77 -19.74
CA GLY A 472 2.86 -0.23 -19.60
C GLY A 472 2.94 1.30 -19.59
N ARG A 473 1.87 1.99 -19.19
CA ARG A 473 1.80 3.45 -19.23
C ARG A 473 1.63 4.05 -17.83
N LEU A 474 2.44 5.06 -17.51
CA LEU A 474 2.24 5.93 -16.35
C LEU A 474 1.50 7.20 -16.77
N ALA A 475 0.66 7.73 -15.88
CA ALA A 475 -0.06 8.98 -16.10
C ALA A 475 0.89 10.16 -16.36
N ARG A 476 0.51 11.05 -17.26
CA ARG A 476 1.21 12.30 -17.56
C ARG A 476 0.59 13.46 -16.76
N TRP A 477 1.42 14.36 -16.30
CA TRP A 477 0.95 15.60 -15.66
C TRP A 477 0.30 16.49 -16.74
N ALA A 478 -0.99 16.76 -16.57
CA ALA A 478 -1.81 17.51 -17.54
C ALA A 478 -1.98 18.97 -17.14
N ALA A 479 -2.22 19.23 -15.84
CA ALA A 479 -2.42 20.58 -15.34
C ALA A 479 -1.89 20.70 -13.90
N PRO A 480 -1.06 21.72 -13.59
CA PRO A 480 -0.63 22.01 -12.24
C PRO A 480 -1.66 22.87 -11.49
N GLU A 481 -1.67 22.76 -10.17
CA GLU A 481 -2.33 23.67 -9.24
C GLU A 481 -3.80 24.01 -9.55
N VAL A 482 -4.57 23.03 -10.08
CA VAL A 482 -5.99 23.21 -10.37
C VAL A 482 -6.78 23.24 -9.07
N PRO A 483 -7.58 24.28 -8.79
CA PRO A 483 -8.40 24.37 -7.59
C PRO A 483 -9.34 23.17 -7.42
N VAL A 484 -9.53 22.73 -6.16
CA VAL A 484 -10.27 21.51 -5.83
C VAL A 484 -11.68 21.49 -6.44
N ASP A 485 -12.42 22.58 -6.30
CA ASP A 485 -13.78 22.73 -6.85
C ASP A 485 -13.82 22.63 -8.38
N ARG A 486 -12.79 23.15 -9.06
CA ARG A 486 -12.65 23.05 -10.50
C ARG A 486 -12.34 21.62 -10.94
N VAL A 487 -11.51 20.89 -10.18
CA VAL A 487 -11.26 19.46 -10.45
C VAL A 487 -12.54 18.66 -10.34
N TYR A 488 -13.38 18.90 -9.33
CA TYR A 488 -14.63 18.16 -9.15
C TYR A 488 -15.60 18.40 -10.30
N ARG A 489 -15.81 19.66 -10.67
CA ARG A 489 -16.67 20.02 -11.84
C ARG A 489 -16.18 19.40 -13.14
N TRP A 490 -14.88 19.51 -13.38
CA TRP A 490 -14.29 18.92 -14.58
C TRP A 490 -14.49 17.39 -14.63
N LEU A 491 -14.22 16.67 -13.55
CA LEU A 491 -14.43 15.23 -13.48
C LEU A 491 -15.89 14.85 -13.72
N ALA A 492 -16.84 15.53 -13.08
CA ALA A 492 -18.26 15.27 -13.25
C ALA A 492 -18.69 15.46 -14.72
N ASN A 493 -18.29 16.57 -15.33
CA ASN A 493 -18.59 16.84 -16.74
C ASN A 493 -17.96 15.80 -17.67
N ALA A 494 -16.71 15.44 -17.41
CA ALA A 494 -15.97 14.46 -18.16
C ALA A 494 -16.65 13.08 -18.11
N LEU A 495 -17.00 12.59 -16.93
CA LEU A 495 -17.65 11.30 -16.74
C LEU A 495 -19.08 11.27 -17.27
N SER A 496 -19.83 12.37 -17.16
CA SER A 496 -21.18 12.51 -17.74
C SER A 496 -21.18 12.49 -19.26
N ALA A 497 -20.16 13.07 -19.89
CA ALA A 497 -20.01 13.09 -21.35
C ALA A 497 -19.56 11.74 -21.95
N GLY A 498 -19.29 10.74 -21.12
CA GLY A 498 -18.84 9.41 -21.59
C GLY A 498 -17.39 9.39 -22.04
N LEU A 499 -16.54 10.08 -21.33
CA LEU A 499 -15.11 10.12 -21.64
C LEU A 499 -14.47 8.74 -21.45
N THR A 500 -14.32 8.05 -22.57
CA THR A 500 -13.45 6.89 -22.72
C THR A 500 -11.98 7.29 -22.92
N ASP A 501 -11.71 8.57 -23.26
CA ASP A 501 -10.36 9.10 -23.48
C ASP A 501 -10.01 10.20 -22.46
N PRO A 502 -9.18 9.89 -21.45
CA PRO A 502 -8.69 10.86 -20.48
C PRO A 502 -7.85 11.98 -21.10
N GLU A 503 -7.26 11.77 -22.29
CA GLU A 503 -6.39 12.75 -22.95
C GLU A 503 -7.21 13.88 -23.58
N ALA A 504 -8.31 13.56 -24.25
CA ALA A 504 -9.25 14.55 -24.75
C ALA A 504 -9.89 15.39 -23.62
N ALA A 505 -10.02 14.81 -22.43
CA ALA A 505 -10.46 15.54 -21.24
C ALA A 505 -9.43 16.53 -20.71
N ALA A 506 -8.12 16.22 -20.86
CA ALA A 506 -7.03 17.04 -20.36
C ALA A 506 -6.93 18.39 -21.09
N GLU A 507 -7.20 18.42 -22.38
CA GLU A 507 -7.18 19.66 -23.18
C GLU A 507 -8.17 20.69 -22.63
N ARG A 508 -9.30 20.24 -22.07
CA ARG A 508 -10.32 21.09 -21.45
C ARG A 508 -9.93 21.62 -20.07
N LEU A 509 -9.03 20.93 -19.35
CA LEU A 509 -8.50 21.44 -18.05
C LEU A 509 -7.54 22.63 -18.25
N GLY A 510 -6.79 22.62 -19.35
CA GLY A 510 -5.82 23.68 -19.69
C GLY A 510 -6.45 24.92 -20.33
N ALA A 511 -7.65 24.81 -20.87
CA ALA A 511 -8.42 25.96 -21.33
C ALA A 511 -8.82 26.82 -20.11
N GLY A 512 -8.55 28.12 -20.18
CA GLY A 512 -8.92 29.10 -19.14
C GLY A 512 -10.41 29.06 -18.79
N PRO A 513 -10.88 29.89 -17.85
CA PRO A 513 -12.30 29.92 -17.54
C PRO A 513 -13.05 30.23 -18.85
N GLU A 514 -13.89 29.29 -19.30
CA GLU A 514 -14.93 29.65 -20.24
C GLU A 514 -15.78 30.67 -19.49
N GLU A 515 -15.83 31.88 -20.01
CA GLU A 515 -16.76 32.90 -19.58
C GLU A 515 -18.16 32.29 -19.72
N GLU A 516 -18.91 32.21 -18.59
CA GLU A 516 -20.33 31.96 -18.57
C GLU A 516 -21.07 33.19 -19.16
#